data_c0339313c2a79063989f6067b0d9fa37
#
_entry.id   c0339313c2a79063989f6067b0d9fa37
#
_cell.length_a   1.000
_cell.length_b   1.000
_cell.length_c   1.000
_cell.angle_alpha   90.00
_cell.angle_beta   90.00
_cell.angle_gamma   90.00
#
_symmetry.space_group_name_H-M   'P 1'
#
loop_
_entity.id
_entity.type
_entity.pdbx_description
1 polymer ?
#
loop_
_entity_poly.entity_id
_entity_poly.type
_entity_poly.pdbx_seq_one_letter_code
_entity_poly.pdbx_strand_id
1 'polypeptide(L)'
;MERRELLTTAAAAVLGALSGSALAADHDHHHDHGSAPRHAALIATTGDCLQRGEACLAHCLVLLGKGDKEMAPCAQSVNQMLAVCGALARLAAQEAPATTALARVAADVCADCEKECRKHEKKHAECKACAEACAACLKECRKLAA
;
A
#
# COMPACT_ATOMS: atom_id res chain seq x y z
N MET A 1 4.71 24.53 -35.54
CA MET A 1 3.55 25.29 -35.03
C MET A 1 3.74 25.44 -33.55
N GLU A 2 4.19 26.62 -33.17
CA GLU A 2 4.58 26.99 -31.83
C GLU A 2 3.34 27.21 -30.96
N ARG A 3 3.30 26.54 -29.78
CA ARG A 3 2.35 26.81 -28.70
C ARG A 3 3.08 27.33 -27.48
N ARG A 4 3.84 28.35 -27.66
CA ARG A 4 4.47 29.13 -26.61
C ARG A 4 4.11 30.58 -26.82
N GLU A 5 3.03 31.02 -26.24
CA GLU A 5 2.76 32.42 -25.94
C GLU A 5 1.31 32.55 -25.50
N LEU A 6 1.10 32.66 -24.21
CA LEU A 6 -0.07 33.30 -23.57
C LEU A 6 -0.05 33.10 -22.06
N LEU A 7 0.91 33.70 -21.39
CA LEU A 7 0.83 34.01 -19.96
C LEU A 7 1.71 35.22 -19.62
N THR A 8 1.27 36.38 -20.06
CA THR A 8 1.74 37.66 -19.53
C THR A 8 0.53 38.56 -19.27
N THR A 9 0.58 39.22 -18.11
CA THR A 9 -0.21 40.35 -17.64
C THR A 9 -1.52 40.02 -16.89
N ALA A 10 -1.47 40.15 -15.53
CA ALA A 10 -2.09 41.30 -14.86
C ALA A 10 -1.73 41.31 -13.37
N ALA A 11 -0.81 42.17 -13.01
CA ALA A 11 -0.64 42.64 -11.64
C ALA A 11 -1.71 43.69 -11.38
N ALA A 12 -2.57 43.46 -10.38
CA ALA A 12 -3.39 44.49 -9.78
C ALA A 12 -3.25 44.43 -8.26
N ALA A 13 -2.52 45.35 -7.72
CA ALA A 13 -2.42 45.60 -6.29
C ALA A 13 -3.74 46.22 -5.80
N VAL A 14 -4.37 45.60 -4.81
CA VAL A 14 -5.42 46.21 -3.98
C VAL A 14 -4.98 46.14 -2.54
N LEU A 15 -4.45 47.28 -2.04
CA LEU A 15 -4.30 47.56 -0.63
C LEU A 15 -5.68 47.89 -0.08
N GLY A 16 -6.22 47.00 0.74
CA GLY A 16 -7.43 47.26 1.56
C GLY A 16 -7.15 46.85 3.00
N ALA A 17 -6.82 47.83 3.84
CA ALA A 17 -6.75 47.64 5.28
C ALA A 17 -8.18 47.47 5.82
N LEU A 18 -8.49 46.30 6.37
CA LEU A 18 -9.66 46.11 7.24
C LEU A 18 -9.17 45.40 8.51
N SER A 19 -9.08 46.21 9.55
CA SER A 19 -8.92 45.76 10.94
C SER A 19 -10.20 44.98 11.30
N GLY A 20 -10.14 43.67 11.26
CA GLY A 20 -11.19 42.73 11.73
C GLY A 20 -10.62 41.92 12.88
N SER A 21 -11.12 42.18 14.10
CA SER A 21 -10.82 41.37 15.28
C SER A 21 -11.18 39.92 15.00
N ALA A 22 -10.19 39.07 14.79
CA ALA A 22 -10.37 37.63 14.72
C ALA A 22 -10.70 37.14 16.14
N LEU A 23 -11.98 36.87 16.41
CA LEU A 23 -12.35 35.96 17.48
C LEU A 23 -11.73 34.61 17.13
N ALA A 24 -10.70 34.23 17.85
CA ALA A 24 -10.17 32.86 17.83
C ALA A 24 -11.27 31.97 18.37
N ALA A 25 -12.01 31.32 17.47
CA ALA A 25 -12.78 30.14 17.80
C ALA A 25 -11.78 29.03 18.11
N ASP A 26 -11.62 28.76 19.38
CA ASP A 26 -10.91 27.59 19.91
C ASP A 26 -11.69 26.37 19.42
N HIS A 27 -11.31 25.85 18.25
CA HIS A 27 -11.76 24.54 17.80
C HIS A 27 -10.97 23.51 18.59
N ASP A 28 -11.50 23.20 19.75
CA ASP A 28 -11.12 22.04 20.55
C ASP A 28 -11.38 20.81 19.68
N HIS A 29 -10.38 20.43 18.89
CA HIS A 29 -10.37 19.14 18.22
C HIS A 29 -10.17 18.09 19.31
N HIS A 30 -11.26 17.70 19.95
CA HIS A 30 -11.33 16.46 20.67
C HIS A 30 -10.96 15.35 19.66
N HIS A 31 -9.68 15.00 19.63
CA HIS A 31 -9.26 13.70 19.11
C HIS A 31 -9.90 12.67 20.05
N ASP A 32 -11.12 12.31 19.72
CA ASP A 32 -11.73 11.11 20.25
C ASP A 32 -10.70 9.99 19.96
N HIS A 33 -10.06 9.47 21.01
CA HIS A 33 -9.22 8.29 20.95
C HIS A 33 -10.13 7.11 20.66
N GLY A 34 -10.71 7.13 19.45
CA GLY A 34 -11.60 6.10 18.95
C GLY A 34 -10.92 4.75 19.08
N SER A 35 -11.68 3.77 19.50
CA SER A 35 -11.28 2.35 19.54
C SER A 35 -10.50 2.01 18.27
N ALA A 36 -9.42 1.21 18.43
CA ALA A 36 -8.60 0.78 17.30
C ALA A 36 -9.48 0.26 16.15
N PRO A 37 -9.17 0.59 14.88
CA PRO A 37 -9.96 0.14 13.74
C PRO A 37 -10.21 -1.36 13.81
N ARG A 38 -11.44 -1.80 13.49
CA ARG A 38 -11.85 -3.22 13.54
C ARG A 38 -10.83 -4.17 12.90
N HIS A 39 -10.17 -3.73 11.83
CA HIS A 39 -9.22 -4.50 11.05
C HIS A 39 -7.76 -4.03 11.21
N ALA A 40 -7.40 -3.41 12.35
CA ALA A 40 -6.08 -2.81 12.55
C ALA A 40 -4.92 -3.77 12.25
N ALA A 41 -4.97 -5.01 12.73
CA ALA A 41 -3.94 -6.00 12.47
C ALA A 41 -3.84 -6.39 10.99
N LEU A 42 -4.98 -6.53 10.30
CA LEU A 42 -5.02 -6.81 8.86
C LEU A 42 -4.46 -5.63 8.06
N ILE A 43 -4.82 -4.39 8.42
CA ILE A 43 -4.32 -3.18 7.76
C ILE A 43 -2.80 -3.08 7.93
N ALA A 44 -2.28 -3.33 9.13
CA ALA A 44 -0.85 -3.28 9.41
C ALA A 44 -0.08 -4.35 8.60
N THR A 45 -0.56 -5.60 8.61
CA THR A 45 0.12 -6.70 7.89
C THR A 45 0.01 -6.56 6.37
N THR A 46 -1.10 -6.07 5.83
CA THR A 46 -1.22 -5.76 4.40
C THR A 46 -0.30 -4.61 4.00
N GLY A 47 -0.14 -3.58 4.86
CA GLY A 47 0.78 -2.47 4.63
C GLY A 47 2.24 -2.93 4.55
N ASP A 48 2.70 -3.76 5.48
CA ASP A 48 4.05 -4.34 5.44
C ASP A 48 4.23 -5.26 4.21
N CYS A 49 3.21 -6.06 3.90
CA CYS A 49 3.22 -6.93 2.73
C CYS A 49 3.37 -6.13 1.42
N LEU A 50 2.69 -5.00 1.29
CA LEU A 50 2.85 -4.09 0.15
C LEU A 50 4.26 -3.51 0.08
N GLN A 51 4.77 -2.98 1.19
CA GLN A 51 6.11 -2.37 1.23
C GLN A 51 7.20 -3.38 0.86
N ARG A 52 7.17 -4.58 1.43
CA ARG A 52 8.15 -5.64 1.15
C ARG A 52 7.97 -6.21 -0.26
N GLY A 53 6.73 -6.31 -0.72
CA GLY A 53 6.40 -6.74 -2.07
C GLY A 53 6.96 -5.80 -3.14
N GLU A 54 6.79 -4.49 -3.00
CA GLU A 54 7.35 -3.50 -3.94
C GLU A 54 8.89 -3.60 -4.01
N ALA A 55 9.57 -3.72 -2.87
CA ALA A 55 11.02 -3.89 -2.84
C ALA A 55 11.46 -5.21 -3.52
N CYS A 56 10.73 -6.31 -3.27
CA CYS A 56 11.01 -7.61 -3.89
C CYS A 56 10.77 -7.58 -5.40
N LEU A 57 9.66 -6.98 -5.86
CA LEU A 57 9.35 -6.85 -7.28
C LEU A 57 10.43 -6.04 -8.01
N ALA A 58 10.84 -4.90 -7.45
CA ALA A 58 11.91 -4.08 -8.02
C ALA A 58 13.22 -4.86 -8.15
N HIS A 59 13.59 -5.63 -7.11
CA HIS A 59 14.76 -6.51 -7.14
C HIS A 59 14.65 -7.60 -8.22
N CYS A 60 13.52 -8.30 -8.30
CA CYS A 60 13.27 -9.30 -9.32
C CYS A 60 13.39 -8.74 -10.74
N LEU A 61 12.85 -7.54 -10.99
CA LEU A 61 12.92 -6.89 -12.31
C LEU A 61 14.38 -6.55 -12.71
N VAL A 62 15.20 -6.13 -11.76
CA VAL A 62 16.64 -5.89 -12.01
C VAL A 62 17.34 -7.20 -12.40
N LEU A 63 17.06 -8.31 -11.72
CA LEU A 63 17.66 -9.61 -12.02
C LEU A 63 17.18 -10.15 -13.37
N LEU A 64 15.89 -10.03 -13.67
CA LEU A 64 15.32 -10.37 -14.99
C LEU A 64 15.98 -9.58 -16.11
N GLY A 65 16.22 -8.27 -15.90
CA GLY A 65 16.95 -7.42 -16.85
C GLY A 65 18.40 -7.85 -17.07
N LYS A 66 18.99 -8.56 -16.12
CA LYS A 66 20.33 -9.18 -16.23
C LYS A 66 20.30 -10.60 -16.80
N GLY A 67 19.13 -11.10 -17.17
CA GLY A 67 18.95 -12.42 -17.78
C GLY A 67 18.65 -13.56 -16.82
N ASP A 68 18.46 -13.31 -15.53
CA ASP A 68 18.07 -14.33 -14.56
C ASP A 68 16.57 -14.64 -14.67
N LYS A 69 16.23 -15.57 -15.56
CA LYS A 69 14.84 -15.95 -15.86
C LYS A 69 14.16 -16.72 -14.72
N GLU A 70 14.91 -17.24 -13.75
CA GLU A 70 14.36 -17.97 -12.61
C GLU A 70 13.54 -17.06 -11.69
N MET A 71 13.76 -15.73 -11.76
CA MET A 71 13.01 -14.76 -10.99
C MET A 71 11.61 -14.45 -11.55
N ALA A 72 11.27 -14.92 -12.75
CA ALA A 72 9.98 -14.58 -13.38
C ALA A 72 8.76 -15.06 -12.58
N PRO A 73 8.68 -16.31 -12.08
CA PRO A 73 7.56 -16.75 -11.25
C PRO A 73 7.43 -15.95 -9.95
N CYS A 74 8.56 -15.61 -9.31
CA CYS A 74 8.57 -14.78 -8.11
C CYS A 74 8.02 -13.37 -8.43
N ALA A 75 8.52 -12.71 -9.47
CA ALA A 75 8.04 -11.39 -9.87
C ALA A 75 6.53 -11.40 -10.18
N GLN A 76 6.04 -12.43 -10.87
CA GLN A 76 4.62 -12.57 -11.20
C GLN A 76 3.75 -12.74 -9.94
N SER A 77 4.14 -13.62 -9.01
CA SER A 77 3.38 -13.86 -7.78
C SER A 77 3.36 -12.62 -6.87
N VAL A 78 4.49 -11.91 -6.76
CA VAL A 78 4.57 -10.66 -6.02
C VAL A 78 3.65 -9.60 -6.64
N ASN A 79 3.64 -9.43 -7.96
CA ASN A 79 2.78 -8.46 -8.63
C ASN A 79 1.28 -8.75 -8.39
N GLN A 80 0.88 -10.02 -8.41
CA GLN A 80 -0.50 -10.43 -8.10
C GLN A 80 -0.85 -10.13 -6.64
N MET A 81 0.05 -10.45 -5.71
CA MET A 81 -0.12 -10.16 -4.29
C MET A 81 -0.27 -8.66 -4.04
N LEU A 82 0.54 -7.81 -4.65
CA LEU A 82 0.47 -6.36 -4.52
C LEU A 82 -0.91 -5.81 -4.95
N ALA A 83 -1.44 -6.29 -6.06
CA ALA A 83 -2.76 -5.87 -6.56
C ALA A 83 -3.88 -6.22 -5.57
N VAL A 84 -3.92 -7.46 -5.08
CA VAL A 84 -4.97 -7.93 -4.18
C VAL A 84 -4.84 -7.33 -2.78
N CYS A 85 -3.64 -7.33 -2.20
CA CYS A 85 -3.40 -6.75 -0.87
C CYS A 85 -3.61 -5.24 -0.86
N GLY A 86 -3.30 -4.52 -1.96
CA GLY A 86 -3.60 -3.10 -2.09
C GLY A 86 -5.10 -2.80 -2.05
N ALA A 87 -5.91 -3.61 -2.72
CA ALA A 87 -7.36 -3.51 -2.64
C ALA A 87 -7.87 -3.87 -1.24
N LEU A 88 -7.36 -4.94 -0.63
CA LEU A 88 -7.76 -5.39 0.71
C LEU A 88 -7.48 -4.34 1.77
N ALA A 89 -6.30 -3.71 1.76
CA ALA A 89 -5.94 -2.67 2.72
C ALA A 89 -6.94 -1.51 2.70
N ARG A 90 -7.36 -1.07 1.49
CA ARG A 90 -8.34 0.01 1.32
C ARG A 90 -9.72 -0.37 1.83
N LEU A 91 -10.20 -1.59 1.51
CA LEU A 91 -11.51 -2.07 1.96
C LEU A 91 -11.53 -2.28 3.48
N ALA A 92 -10.45 -2.81 4.05
CA ALA A 92 -10.32 -2.99 5.50
C ALA A 92 -10.32 -1.66 6.26
N ALA A 93 -9.63 -0.63 5.73
CA ALA A 93 -9.63 0.71 6.32
C ALA A 93 -10.99 1.40 6.30
N GLN A 94 -11.85 1.05 5.32
CA GLN A 94 -13.21 1.55 5.19
C GLN A 94 -14.25 0.66 5.88
N GLU A 95 -13.83 -0.41 6.54
CA GLU A 95 -14.71 -1.45 7.11
C GLU A 95 -15.78 -1.96 6.12
N ALA A 96 -15.38 -2.04 4.83
CA ALA A 96 -16.30 -2.37 3.75
C ALA A 96 -16.83 -3.80 3.87
N PRO A 97 -18.10 -4.07 3.51
CA PRO A 97 -18.70 -5.41 3.58
C PRO A 97 -17.93 -6.47 2.78
N ALA A 98 -17.27 -6.07 1.68
CA ALA A 98 -16.49 -6.96 0.83
C ALA A 98 -15.13 -7.39 1.43
N THR A 99 -14.71 -6.82 2.58
CA THR A 99 -13.40 -7.09 3.18
C THR A 99 -13.18 -8.58 3.45
N THR A 100 -14.15 -9.28 4.04
CA THR A 100 -14.04 -10.72 4.33
C THR A 100 -13.93 -11.57 3.07
N ALA A 101 -14.68 -11.26 2.02
CA ALA A 101 -14.61 -11.99 0.76
C ALA A 101 -13.24 -11.80 0.09
N LEU A 102 -12.72 -10.57 0.07
CA LEU A 102 -11.41 -10.29 -0.50
C LEU A 102 -10.26 -10.85 0.35
N ALA A 103 -10.42 -10.95 1.68
CA ALA A 103 -9.43 -11.59 2.55
C ALA A 103 -9.21 -13.07 2.20
N ARG A 104 -10.24 -13.79 1.74
CA ARG A 104 -10.08 -15.17 1.25
C ARG A 104 -9.18 -15.23 0.03
N VAL A 105 -9.41 -14.38 -0.95
CA VAL A 105 -8.58 -14.29 -2.15
C VAL A 105 -7.16 -13.84 -1.80
N ALA A 106 -7.02 -12.89 -0.88
CA ALA A 106 -5.72 -12.42 -0.40
C ALA A 106 -4.93 -13.54 0.30
N ALA A 107 -5.61 -14.42 1.05
CA ALA A 107 -4.96 -15.57 1.67
C ALA A 107 -4.29 -16.47 0.63
N ASP A 108 -4.98 -16.75 -0.48
CA ASP A 108 -4.45 -17.61 -1.54
C ASP A 108 -3.25 -16.97 -2.25
N VAL A 109 -3.35 -15.71 -2.65
CA VAL A 109 -2.24 -15.02 -3.34
C VAL A 109 -1.04 -14.76 -2.41
N CYS A 110 -1.25 -14.53 -1.10
CA CYS A 110 -0.17 -14.44 -0.14
C CYS A 110 0.54 -15.79 0.05
N ALA A 111 -0.20 -16.90 0.09
CA ALA A 111 0.39 -18.24 0.18
C ALA A 111 1.25 -18.57 -1.05
N ASP A 112 0.75 -18.25 -2.25
CA ASP A 112 1.50 -18.46 -3.49
C ASP A 112 2.74 -17.56 -3.55
N CYS A 113 2.63 -16.30 -3.17
CA CYS A 113 3.75 -15.36 -3.13
C CYS A 113 4.81 -15.80 -2.11
N GLU A 114 4.40 -16.20 -0.90
CA GLU A 114 5.32 -16.76 0.09
C GLU A 114 6.10 -17.94 -0.49
N LYS A 115 5.40 -18.91 -1.08
CA LYS A 115 5.99 -20.11 -1.66
C LYS A 115 7.04 -19.79 -2.74
N GLU A 116 6.74 -18.86 -3.65
CA GLU A 116 7.66 -18.46 -4.70
C GLU A 116 8.87 -17.70 -4.14
N CYS A 117 8.66 -16.74 -3.23
CA CYS A 117 9.74 -15.98 -2.59
C CYS A 117 10.67 -16.88 -1.77
N ARG A 118 10.15 -17.89 -1.07
CA ARG A 118 10.94 -18.87 -0.28
C ARG A 118 12.00 -19.63 -1.13
N LYS A 119 11.75 -19.83 -2.41
CA LYS A 119 12.72 -20.48 -3.29
C LYS A 119 14.02 -19.68 -3.42
N HIS A 120 13.94 -18.38 -3.23
CA HIS A 120 15.03 -17.41 -3.45
C HIS A 120 15.58 -16.80 -2.16
N GLU A 121 14.96 -17.03 -0.99
CA GLU A 121 15.24 -16.37 0.29
C GLU A 121 16.69 -16.50 0.78
N LYS A 122 17.37 -17.59 0.41
CA LYS A 122 18.78 -17.81 0.82
C LYS A 122 19.76 -16.93 0.06
N LYS A 123 19.40 -16.45 -1.12
CA LYS A 123 20.24 -15.64 -2.00
C LYS A 123 19.83 -14.18 -2.03
N HIS A 124 18.57 -13.87 -1.76
CA HIS A 124 17.96 -12.55 -1.94
C HIS A 124 17.18 -12.14 -0.68
N ALA A 125 17.71 -11.12 0.01
CA ALA A 125 17.11 -10.61 1.26
C ALA A 125 15.70 -10.03 1.02
N GLU A 126 15.47 -9.44 -0.13
CA GLU A 126 14.16 -8.89 -0.53
C GLU A 126 13.11 -9.98 -0.67
N CYS A 127 13.47 -11.13 -1.25
CA CYS A 127 12.58 -12.30 -1.35
C CYS A 127 12.27 -12.86 0.03
N LYS A 128 13.28 -12.94 0.93
CA LYS A 128 13.07 -13.38 2.32
C LYS A 128 12.09 -12.46 3.04
N ALA A 129 12.31 -11.15 3.00
CA ALA A 129 11.46 -10.18 3.67
C ALA A 129 10.02 -10.20 3.13
N CYS A 130 9.85 -10.34 1.82
CA CYS A 130 8.54 -10.48 1.18
C CYS A 130 7.83 -11.76 1.64
N ALA A 131 8.52 -12.89 1.68
CA ALA A 131 7.95 -14.17 2.14
C ALA A 131 7.46 -14.07 3.60
N GLU A 132 8.24 -13.45 4.48
CA GLU A 132 7.90 -13.25 5.89
C GLU A 132 6.65 -12.35 6.05
N ALA A 133 6.58 -11.26 5.27
CA ALA A 133 5.43 -10.37 5.27
C ALA A 133 4.16 -11.06 4.70
N CYS A 134 4.29 -11.85 3.64
CA CYS A 134 3.20 -12.65 3.09
C CYS A 134 2.66 -13.66 4.11
N ALA A 135 3.54 -14.35 4.85
CA ALA A 135 3.14 -15.28 5.91
C ALA A 135 2.35 -14.59 7.03
N ALA A 136 2.76 -13.38 7.43
CA ALA A 136 2.05 -12.60 8.43
C ALA A 136 0.67 -12.14 7.92
N CYS A 137 0.59 -11.62 6.70
CA CYS A 137 -0.66 -11.20 6.06
C CYS A 137 -1.62 -12.37 5.88
N LEU A 138 -1.15 -13.52 5.41
CA LEU A 138 -1.90 -14.76 5.27
C LEU A 138 -2.58 -15.17 6.58
N LYS A 139 -1.86 -15.08 7.70
CA LYS A 139 -2.40 -15.39 9.02
C LYS A 139 -3.59 -14.51 9.39
N GLU A 140 -3.49 -13.20 9.16
CA GLU A 140 -4.59 -12.26 9.46
C GLU A 140 -5.76 -12.43 8.48
N CYS A 141 -5.49 -12.68 7.20
CA CYS A 141 -6.53 -12.99 6.22
C CYS A 141 -7.34 -14.23 6.60
N ARG A 142 -6.68 -15.31 7.05
CA ARG A 142 -7.35 -16.54 7.50
C ARG A 142 -8.20 -16.33 8.73
N LYS A 143 -7.78 -15.51 9.69
CA LYS A 143 -8.60 -15.19 10.87
C LYS A 143 -9.91 -14.50 10.50
N LEU A 144 -9.88 -13.61 9.50
CA LEU A 144 -11.07 -12.90 9.06
C LEU A 144 -11.96 -13.77 8.17
N ALA A 145 -11.40 -14.76 7.49
CA ALA A 145 -12.09 -15.64 6.55
C ALA A 145 -12.76 -16.87 7.22
N ALA A 146 -12.42 -17.14 8.49
CA ALA A 146 -12.99 -18.21 9.30
C ALA A 146 -14.43 -17.88 9.75
#